data_6c67ba7164c2d72a29954ffecf65af7c
#
_entry.id   6c67ba7164c2d72a29954ffecf65af7c
#
_cell.length_a   1.000
_cell.length_b   1.000
_cell.length_c   1.000
_cell.angle_alpha   90.00
_cell.angle_beta   90.00
_cell.angle_gamma   90.00
#
_symmetry.space_group_name_H-M   'P 1'
#
loop_
_entity.id
_entity.type
_entity.pdbx_description
1 polymer ?
#
loop_
_entity_poly.entity_id
_entity_poly.type
_entity_poly.pdbx_seq_one_letter_code
_entity_poly.pdbx_strand_id
1 'polypeptide(L)'
;MDHNKQINEFVKVMQKRENINVLVKNITSDTILYNRQENNLFVSASIIKVPIMLAILSYTLNNNIKLDSCIDINKDDVLYDNRCFKKGVYKYSIEDLMKWMITLSDNSSTNILIRYLGFEKINNYFKEIGLKDTKLERYMLDEKAINEGKNNYTSLNDMYKCFKYIVNKEILTDELCTLALNILYAQRINNQINKYIQNIKFAHKTGSLEHLNCDVGIFELNKQKYFIGISVYNTPEKNGDREGIAKLSKIIYKYIMEQSLLYNR
;
A
#
# COMPACT_ATOMS: atom_id res chain seq x y z
N MET A 1 -5.47 -5.04 -30.45
CA MET A 1 -5.01 -3.64 -30.24
C MET A 1 -3.77 -3.71 -29.36
N ASP A 2 -2.69 -3.02 -29.68
CA ASP A 2 -1.47 -3.09 -28.85
C ASP A 2 -1.66 -2.27 -27.56
N HIS A 3 -2.06 -2.95 -26.49
CA HIS A 3 -2.34 -2.30 -25.20
C HIS A 3 -1.06 -1.75 -24.54
N ASN A 4 0.11 -2.31 -24.79
CA ASN A 4 1.37 -1.72 -24.35
C ASN A 4 1.58 -0.33 -24.96
N LYS A 5 1.23 -0.17 -26.24
CA LYS A 5 1.25 1.13 -26.90
C LYS A 5 0.27 2.11 -26.26
N GLN A 6 -0.95 1.66 -25.94
CA GLN A 6 -1.96 2.49 -25.25
C GLN A 6 -1.50 2.92 -23.85
N ILE A 7 -0.91 2.01 -23.07
CA ILE A 7 -0.35 2.36 -21.76
C ILE A 7 0.73 3.43 -21.91
N ASN A 8 1.67 3.24 -22.85
CA ASN A 8 2.76 4.19 -23.10
C ASN A 8 2.25 5.57 -23.55
N GLU A 9 1.25 5.61 -24.42
CA GLU A 9 0.65 6.86 -24.88
C GLU A 9 -0.06 7.59 -23.75
N PHE A 10 -0.83 6.88 -22.93
CA PHE A 10 -1.52 7.48 -21.78
C PHE A 10 -0.52 8.02 -20.75
N VAL A 11 0.50 7.23 -20.40
CA VAL A 11 1.57 7.64 -19.49
C VAL A 11 2.33 8.86 -20.01
N LYS A 12 2.64 8.94 -21.31
CA LYS A 12 3.26 10.13 -21.92
C LYS A 12 2.39 11.38 -21.78
N VAL A 13 1.08 11.25 -21.87
CA VAL A 13 0.17 12.39 -21.68
C VAL A 13 0.22 12.86 -20.22
N MET A 14 0.12 11.95 -19.26
CA MET A 14 0.22 12.28 -17.83
C MET A 14 1.55 12.95 -17.50
N GLN A 15 2.66 12.45 -18.03
CA GLN A 15 4.01 12.97 -17.76
C GLN A 15 4.28 14.41 -18.20
N LYS A 16 3.45 14.96 -19.06
CA LYS A 16 3.55 16.38 -19.41
C LYS A 16 3.16 17.30 -18.26
N ARG A 17 2.49 16.77 -17.24
CA ARG A 17 1.91 17.53 -16.14
C ARG A 17 2.43 17.09 -14.76
N GLU A 18 2.91 15.85 -14.63
CA GLU A 18 3.15 15.20 -13.35
C GLU A 18 4.18 14.08 -13.47
N ASN A 19 4.76 13.67 -12.34
CA ASN A 19 5.62 12.50 -12.28
C ASN A 19 4.78 11.25 -12.06
N ILE A 20 5.11 10.17 -12.76
CA ILE A 20 4.39 8.90 -12.68
C ILE A 20 5.33 7.71 -12.64
N ASN A 21 5.14 6.85 -11.65
CA ASN A 21 5.75 5.52 -11.58
C ASN A 21 4.68 4.45 -11.75
N VAL A 22 4.98 3.41 -12.50
CA VAL A 22 4.05 2.28 -12.75
C VAL A 22 4.83 0.98 -12.69
N LEU A 23 4.32 0.01 -11.95
CA LEU A 23 4.83 -1.36 -11.94
C LEU A 23 3.67 -2.34 -12.02
N VAL A 24 3.73 -3.23 -13.02
CA VAL A 24 2.78 -4.32 -13.20
C VAL A 24 3.56 -5.62 -13.32
N LYS A 25 3.31 -6.57 -12.42
CA LYS A 25 3.99 -7.87 -12.42
C LYS A 25 3.00 -9.02 -12.23
N ASN A 26 3.26 -10.12 -12.90
CA ASN A 26 2.67 -11.40 -12.54
C ASN A 26 3.49 -11.98 -11.37
N ILE A 27 2.89 -12.12 -10.18
CA ILE A 27 3.58 -12.65 -8.99
C ILE A 27 3.84 -14.14 -9.15
N THR A 28 2.92 -14.88 -9.78
CA THR A 28 3.01 -16.34 -9.92
C THR A 28 4.20 -16.77 -10.79
N SER A 29 4.51 -16.00 -11.84
CA SER A 29 5.65 -16.27 -12.75
C SER A 29 6.84 -15.32 -12.54
N ASP A 30 6.72 -14.36 -11.61
CA ASP A 30 7.66 -13.25 -11.36
C ASP A 30 7.99 -12.41 -12.63
N THR A 31 7.07 -12.35 -13.59
CA THR A 31 7.27 -11.66 -14.87
C THR A 31 6.81 -10.22 -14.81
N ILE A 32 7.65 -9.29 -15.29
CA ILE A 32 7.29 -7.89 -15.47
C ILE A 32 6.43 -7.77 -16.73
N LEU A 33 5.19 -7.25 -16.58
CA LEU A 33 4.29 -6.96 -17.68
C LEU A 33 4.40 -5.51 -18.15
N TYR A 34 4.61 -4.60 -17.22
CA TYR A 34 4.87 -3.19 -17.49
C TYR A 34 5.70 -2.59 -16.37
N ASN A 35 6.67 -1.77 -16.75
CA ASN A 35 7.55 -1.11 -15.81
C ASN A 35 7.88 0.30 -16.26
N ARG A 36 7.75 1.22 -15.32
CA ARG A 36 8.23 2.57 -15.44
C ARG A 36 8.66 3.10 -14.08
N GLN A 37 9.97 3.29 -13.92
CA GLN A 37 10.56 3.93 -12.72
C GLN A 37 10.16 3.24 -11.40
N GLU A 38 10.12 1.91 -11.37
CA GLU A 38 9.71 1.11 -10.21
C GLU A 38 10.59 1.30 -8.97
N ASN A 39 11.85 1.68 -9.18
CA ASN A 39 12.83 1.95 -8.11
C ASN A 39 12.93 3.43 -7.74
N ASN A 40 12.17 4.31 -8.37
CA ASN A 40 12.16 5.72 -7.97
C ASN A 40 11.61 5.87 -6.56
N LEU A 41 12.39 6.57 -5.74
CA LEU A 41 11.98 6.98 -4.40
C LEU A 41 10.89 8.04 -4.48
N PHE A 42 9.81 7.86 -3.75
CA PHE A 42 8.76 8.87 -3.60
C PHE A 42 8.19 8.87 -2.18
N VAL A 43 7.53 9.95 -1.80
CA VAL A 43 6.85 10.06 -0.51
C VAL A 43 5.70 9.07 -0.47
N SER A 44 5.76 8.13 0.46
CA SER A 44 4.90 6.94 0.49
C SER A 44 3.41 7.22 0.75
N ALA A 45 3.07 8.40 1.28
CA ALA A 45 1.75 8.61 1.84
C ALA A 45 1.32 7.41 2.71
N SER A 46 0.05 6.98 2.61
CA SER A 46 -0.48 5.88 3.43
C SER A 46 -0.15 4.47 2.93
N ILE A 47 0.56 4.28 1.80
CA ILE A 47 0.96 2.92 1.40
C ILE A 47 2.07 2.36 2.30
N ILE A 48 2.81 3.21 3.04
CA ILE A 48 3.76 2.79 4.09
C ILE A 48 3.10 1.90 5.16
N LYS A 49 1.78 1.96 5.32
CA LYS A 49 1.01 1.16 6.28
C LYS A 49 1.06 -0.35 5.96
N VAL A 50 1.34 -0.72 4.70
CA VAL A 50 1.52 -2.14 4.32
C VAL A 50 2.78 -2.73 4.97
N PRO A 51 3.99 -2.21 4.77
CA PRO A 51 5.17 -2.72 5.45
C PRO A 51 5.12 -2.53 6.98
N ILE A 52 4.43 -1.50 7.52
CA ILE A 52 4.20 -1.38 8.97
C ILE A 52 3.36 -2.57 9.47
N MET A 53 2.28 -2.95 8.78
CA MET A 53 1.49 -4.13 9.13
C MET A 53 2.35 -5.40 9.17
N LEU A 54 3.22 -5.60 8.19
CA LEU A 54 4.14 -6.75 8.17
C LEU A 54 5.10 -6.74 9.36
N ALA A 55 5.65 -5.57 9.73
CA ALA A 55 6.52 -5.42 10.89
C ALA A 55 5.79 -5.76 12.20
N ILE A 56 4.55 -5.32 12.36
CA ILE A 56 3.72 -5.65 13.55
C ILE A 56 3.45 -7.15 13.61
N LEU A 57 3.03 -7.77 12.49
CA LEU A 57 2.74 -9.21 12.45
C LEU A 57 3.99 -10.04 12.75
N SER A 58 5.15 -9.68 12.19
CA SER A 58 6.41 -10.34 12.49
C SER A 58 6.81 -10.19 13.96
N TYR A 59 6.69 -8.98 14.51
CA TYR A 59 7.01 -8.73 15.91
C TYR A 59 6.11 -9.53 16.86
N THR A 60 4.81 -9.57 16.60
CA THR A 60 3.87 -10.34 17.44
C THR A 60 4.15 -11.84 17.36
N LEU A 61 4.46 -12.36 16.17
CA LEU A 61 4.87 -13.76 15.99
C LEU A 61 6.12 -14.10 16.78
N ASN A 62 7.19 -13.33 16.61
CA ASN A 62 8.49 -13.61 17.22
C ASN A 62 8.51 -13.45 18.76
N ASN A 63 7.53 -12.72 19.32
CA ASN A 63 7.42 -12.51 20.76
C ASN A 63 6.22 -13.25 21.39
N ASN A 64 5.56 -14.15 20.66
CA ASN A 64 4.38 -14.90 21.10
C ASN A 64 3.27 -13.98 21.66
N ILE A 65 3.08 -12.82 21.05
CA ILE A 65 2.03 -11.85 21.41
C ILE A 65 0.77 -12.17 20.59
N LYS A 66 -0.36 -12.36 21.25
CA LYS A 66 -1.63 -12.57 20.58
C LYS A 66 -2.14 -11.27 19.94
N LEU A 67 -2.76 -11.36 18.79
CA LEU A 67 -3.30 -10.20 18.07
C LEU A 67 -4.52 -9.57 18.76
N ASP A 68 -5.21 -10.29 19.62
CA ASP A 68 -6.29 -9.80 20.49
C ASP A 68 -5.76 -9.07 21.74
N SER A 69 -4.44 -9.08 21.98
CA SER A 69 -3.81 -8.28 23.04
C SER A 69 -4.09 -6.80 22.80
N CYS A 70 -4.47 -6.11 23.89
CA CYS A 70 -4.85 -4.72 23.82
C CYS A 70 -3.66 -3.77 24.07
N ILE A 71 -3.66 -2.66 23.34
CA ILE A 71 -2.77 -1.52 23.54
C ILE A 71 -3.56 -0.41 24.26
N ASP A 72 -2.95 0.19 25.27
CA ASP A 72 -3.50 1.36 25.95
C ASP A 72 -3.46 2.59 25.04
N ILE A 73 -4.59 3.29 24.96
CA ILE A 73 -4.78 4.48 24.12
C ILE A 73 -4.86 5.70 25.04
N ASN A 74 -3.96 6.65 24.84
CA ASN A 74 -4.03 7.94 25.49
C ASN A 74 -4.94 8.88 24.69
N LYS A 75 -5.49 9.89 25.36
CA LYS A 75 -6.34 10.87 24.70
C LYS A 75 -5.63 11.56 23.53
N ASP A 76 -4.34 11.82 23.68
CA ASP A 76 -3.52 12.51 22.69
C ASP A 76 -3.11 11.61 21.49
N ASP A 77 -3.32 10.29 21.60
CA ASP A 77 -3.14 9.35 20.48
C ASP A 77 -4.24 9.48 19.40
N VAL A 78 -5.39 10.06 19.77
CA VAL A 78 -6.56 10.17 18.89
C VAL A 78 -6.51 11.50 18.16
N LEU A 79 -6.15 11.44 16.87
CA LEU A 79 -6.02 12.61 16.00
C LEU A 79 -7.39 13.17 15.60
N TYR A 80 -7.39 14.41 15.10
CA TYR A 80 -8.62 15.15 14.74
C TYR A 80 -9.45 14.51 13.61
N ASP A 81 -8.82 13.69 12.76
CA ASP A 81 -9.47 12.98 11.65
C ASP A 81 -10.02 11.59 12.03
N ASN A 82 -10.08 11.31 13.34
CA ASN A 82 -10.53 10.03 13.89
C ASN A 82 -11.92 9.62 13.41
N ARG A 83 -12.03 8.34 12.99
CA ARG A 83 -13.29 7.69 12.58
C ARG A 83 -13.58 6.38 13.31
N CYS A 84 -12.66 5.91 14.13
CA CYS A 84 -12.67 4.55 14.69
C CYS A 84 -12.81 4.56 16.22
N PHE A 85 -12.17 5.51 16.89
CA PHE A 85 -12.06 5.52 18.34
C PHE A 85 -13.31 6.07 19.01
N LYS A 86 -13.84 5.33 19.99
CA LYS A 86 -15.03 5.71 20.74
C LYS A 86 -14.64 6.48 22.01
N LYS A 87 -15.40 7.50 22.36
CA LYS A 87 -15.21 8.24 23.59
C LYS A 87 -15.32 7.31 24.81
N GLY A 88 -14.34 7.38 25.71
CA GLY A 88 -14.32 6.56 26.92
C GLY A 88 -13.77 5.14 26.75
N VAL A 89 -13.32 4.77 25.55
CA VAL A 89 -12.64 3.48 25.31
C VAL A 89 -11.16 3.75 25.15
N TYR A 90 -10.35 3.18 26.03
CA TYR A 90 -8.91 3.44 26.13
C TYR A 90 -8.06 2.21 25.84
N LYS A 91 -8.65 1.14 25.29
CA LYS A 91 -7.94 -0.09 24.92
C LYS A 91 -8.52 -0.65 23.64
N TYR A 92 -7.63 -0.99 22.69
CA TYR A 92 -8.00 -1.65 21.45
C TYR A 92 -7.00 -2.74 21.13
N SER A 93 -7.46 -3.82 20.49
CA SER A 93 -6.60 -4.92 20.10
C SER A 93 -5.62 -4.51 18.99
N ILE A 94 -4.46 -5.18 18.94
CA ILE A 94 -3.49 -4.99 17.84
C ILE A 94 -4.18 -5.24 16.49
N GLU A 95 -5.03 -6.27 16.43
CA GLU A 95 -5.75 -6.63 15.21
C GLU A 95 -6.73 -5.54 14.77
N ASP A 96 -7.52 -4.95 15.69
CA ASP A 96 -8.43 -3.85 15.34
C ASP A 96 -7.68 -2.62 14.82
N LEU A 97 -6.58 -2.26 15.49
CA LEU A 97 -5.74 -1.15 15.07
C LEU A 97 -5.14 -1.39 13.67
N MET A 98 -4.65 -2.61 13.38
CA MET A 98 -4.16 -2.96 12.04
C MET A 98 -5.28 -2.92 10.99
N LYS A 99 -6.47 -3.44 11.31
CA LYS A 99 -7.63 -3.39 10.41
C LYS A 99 -7.99 -1.95 10.06
N TRP A 100 -8.07 -1.03 11.03
CA TRP A 100 -8.40 0.37 10.79
C TRP A 100 -7.29 1.10 10.03
N MET A 101 -6.03 0.84 10.39
CA MET A 101 -4.87 1.38 9.68
C MET A 101 -4.92 1.08 8.17
N ILE A 102 -5.31 -0.13 7.78
CA ILE A 102 -5.36 -0.53 6.37
C ILE A 102 -6.69 -0.16 5.73
N THR A 103 -7.83 -0.61 6.30
CA THR A 103 -9.13 -0.53 5.63
C THR A 103 -9.69 0.88 5.53
N LEU A 104 -9.44 1.71 6.53
CA LEU A 104 -9.90 3.11 6.62
C LEU A 104 -8.75 4.11 6.45
N SER A 105 -7.52 3.60 6.34
CA SER A 105 -6.32 4.43 6.36
C SER A 105 -6.21 5.29 7.62
N ASP A 106 -6.72 4.83 8.78
CA ASP A 106 -6.77 5.58 10.03
C ASP A 106 -5.37 5.95 10.53
N ASN A 107 -5.15 7.24 10.77
CA ASN A 107 -3.86 7.79 11.16
C ASN A 107 -3.57 7.60 12.65
N SER A 108 -4.59 7.68 13.50
CA SER A 108 -4.46 7.42 14.95
C SER A 108 -4.01 5.99 15.20
N SER A 109 -4.70 5.00 14.60
CA SER A 109 -4.32 3.58 14.68
C SER A 109 -2.89 3.35 14.20
N THR A 110 -2.49 4.03 13.11
CA THR A 110 -1.13 3.93 12.57
C THR A 110 -0.10 4.45 13.57
N ASN A 111 -0.32 5.63 14.14
CA ASN A 111 0.61 6.24 15.08
C ASN A 111 0.72 5.44 16.39
N ILE A 112 -0.38 4.88 16.87
CA ILE A 112 -0.38 3.99 18.04
C ILE A 112 0.46 2.74 17.77
N LEU A 113 0.33 2.11 16.60
CA LEU A 113 1.13 0.94 16.23
C LEU A 113 2.61 1.29 16.02
N ILE A 114 2.92 2.47 15.46
CA ILE A 114 4.30 2.98 15.36
C ILE A 114 4.87 3.21 16.76
N ARG A 115 4.13 3.85 17.68
CA ARG A 115 4.55 4.05 19.06
C ARG A 115 4.76 2.73 19.79
N TYR A 116 3.87 1.76 19.60
CA TYR A 116 3.96 0.43 20.20
C TYR A 116 5.23 -0.32 19.82
N LEU A 117 5.59 -0.33 18.54
CA LEU A 117 6.77 -1.05 18.06
C LEU A 117 8.05 -0.20 18.07
N GLY A 118 7.93 1.09 17.81
CA GLY A 118 9.03 2.04 17.67
C GLY A 118 9.61 2.11 16.26
N PHE A 119 10.06 3.30 15.87
CA PHE A 119 10.65 3.58 14.56
C PHE A 119 11.83 2.68 14.23
N GLU A 120 12.72 2.46 15.19
CA GLU A 120 13.93 1.68 15.01
C GLU A 120 13.61 0.23 14.62
N LYS A 121 12.76 -0.46 15.39
CA LYS A 121 12.37 -1.84 15.09
C LYS A 121 11.65 -1.97 13.76
N ILE A 122 10.78 -1.01 13.43
CA ILE A 122 10.08 -0.99 12.14
C ILE A 122 11.08 -0.86 10.99
N ASN A 123 11.99 0.11 11.04
CA ASN A 123 12.98 0.31 9.99
C ASN A 123 14.01 -0.83 9.90
N ASN A 124 14.37 -1.45 11.02
CA ASN A 124 15.24 -2.62 11.02
C ASN A 124 14.56 -3.81 10.33
N TYR A 125 13.26 -4.02 10.61
CA TYR A 125 12.49 -5.04 9.89
C TYR A 125 12.40 -4.76 8.39
N PHE A 126 12.20 -3.51 7.97
CA PHE A 126 12.21 -3.15 6.54
C PHE A 126 13.53 -3.55 5.86
N LYS A 127 14.66 -3.30 6.51
CA LYS A 127 15.99 -3.70 6.02
C LYS A 127 16.15 -5.21 5.98
N GLU A 128 15.71 -5.92 7.03
CA GLU A 128 15.76 -7.37 7.15
C GLU A 128 15.05 -8.07 5.99
N ILE A 129 13.85 -7.59 5.62
CA ILE A 129 13.10 -8.13 4.48
C ILE A 129 13.51 -7.52 3.12
N GLY A 130 14.61 -6.77 3.07
CA GLY A 130 15.21 -6.25 1.84
C GLY A 130 14.47 -5.11 1.17
N LEU A 131 13.70 -4.30 1.92
CA LEU A 131 13.12 -3.05 1.43
C LEU A 131 14.21 -1.97 1.43
N LYS A 132 14.74 -1.62 0.25
CA LYS A 132 15.90 -0.74 0.11
C LYS A 132 15.52 0.74 0.13
N ASP A 133 14.31 1.05 -0.35
CA ASP A 133 13.82 2.40 -0.57
C ASP A 133 12.73 2.79 0.45
N THR A 134 12.36 1.86 1.35
CA THR A 134 11.29 2.10 2.32
C THR A 134 11.87 2.55 3.66
N LYS A 135 11.43 3.73 4.11
CA LYS A 135 11.87 4.34 5.35
C LYS A 135 10.73 5.04 6.07
N LEU A 136 10.60 4.80 7.37
CA LEU A 136 9.65 5.45 8.26
C LEU A 136 10.39 6.45 9.15
N GLU A 137 10.16 7.77 8.96
CA GLU A 137 10.87 8.83 9.69
C GLU A 137 9.97 9.73 10.52
N ARG A 138 8.66 9.67 10.31
CA ARG A 138 7.69 10.50 11.03
C ARG A 138 6.37 9.79 11.28
N TYR A 139 5.65 10.26 12.28
CA TYR A 139 4.25 9.91 12.48
C TYR A 139 3.35 10.42 11.35
N MET A 140 2.15 9.86 11.25
CA MET A 140 1.12 10.39 10.36
C MET A 140 0.67 11.77 10.85
N LEU A 141 0.46 12.71 9.92
CA LEU A 141 0.06 14.10 10.17
C LEU A 141 1.04 14.91 11.06
N ASP A 142 2.30 14.50 11.11
CA ASP A 142 3.37 15.23 11.84
C ASP A 142 3.95 16.35 10.96
N GLU A 143 3.27 17.49 10.96
CA GLU A 143 3.68 18.66 10.18
C GLU A 143 5.03 19.23 10.66
N LYS A 144 5.34 19.12 11.96
CA LYS A 144 6.63 19.57 12.48
C LYS A 144 7.79 18.77 11.87
N ALA A 145 7.67 17.45 11.86
CA ALA A 145 8.70 16.60 11.24
C ALA A 145 8.82 16.85 9.72
N ILE A 146 7.71 17.13 9.02
CA ILE A 146 7.74 17.51 7.59
C ILE A 146 8.54 18.80 7.40
N ASN A 147 8.29 19.82 8.22
CA ASN A 147 9.02 21.11 8.15
C ASN A 147 10.51 20.96 8.50
N GLU A 148 10.89 19.94 9.27
CA GLU A 148 12.26 19.54 9.56
C GLU A 148 12.89 18.68 8.42
N GLY A 149 12.18 18.47 7.31
CA GLY A 149 12.65 17.69 6.15
C GLY A 149 12.50 16.17 6.30
N LYS A 150 11.86 15.67 7.35
CA LYS A 150 11.59 14.24 7.55
C LYS A 150 10.33 13.82 6.80
N ASN A 151 10.40 12.67 6.13
CA ASN A 151 9.23 12.10 5.48
C ASN A 151 9.30 10.57 5.43
N ASN A 152 8.18 9.93 5.13
CA ASN A 152 8.11 8.49 4.91
C ASN A 152 8.24 8.21 3.41
N TYR A 153 9.16 7.33 3.04
CA TYR A 153 9.50 7.05 1.65
C TYR A 153 9.31 5.60 1.30
N THR A 154 9.16 5.33 0.01
CA THR A 154 9.13 3.97 -0.56
C THR A 154 9.37 4.00 -2.06
N SER A 155 9.44 2.81 -2.70
CA SER A 155 9.38 2.61 -4.14
C SER A 155 8.29 1.58 -4.49
N LEU A 156 7.87 1.53 -5.76
CA LEU A 156 6.90 0.51 -6.19
C LEU A 156 7.50 -0.90 -6.13
N ASN A 157 8.81 -1.03 -6.31
CA ASN A 157 9.49 -2.31 -6.21
C ASN A 157 9.48 -2.84 -4.77
N ASP A 158 9.68 -1.98 -3.77
CA ASP A 158 9.57 -2.40 -2.36
C ASP A 158 8.13 -2.76 -1.99
N MET A 159 7.13 -2.01 -2.50
CA MET A 159 5.73 -2.38 -2.32
C MET A 159 5.42 -3.73 -2.99
N TYR A 160 5.92 -3.99 -4.20
CA TYR A 160 5.80 -5.31 -4.85
C TYR A 160 6.34 -6.43 -3.96
N LYS A 161 7.53 -6.26 -3.34
CA LYS A 161 8.09 -7.27 -2.42
C LYS A 161 7.15 -7.55 -1.25
N CYS A 162 6.58 -6.50 -0.62
CA CYS A 162 5.62 -6.68 0.47
C CYS A 162 4.44 -7.57 0.05
N PHE A 163 3.83 -7.30 -1.10
CA PHE A 163 2.72 -8.11 -1.61
C PHE A 163 3.16 -9.51 -2.04
N LYS A 164 4.32 -9.66 -2.66
CA LYS A 164 4.90 -10.96 -3.02
C LYS A 164 5.09 -11.83 -1.78
N TYR A 165 5.66 -11.29 -0.72
CA TYR A 165 5.88 -12.00 0.55
C TYR A 165 4.57 -12.47 1.17
N ILE A 166 3.52 -11.64 1.16
CA ILE A 166 2.19 -12.03 1.66
C ILE A 166 1.61 -13.16 0.81
N VAL A 167 1.67 -13.04 -0.52
CA VAL A 167 1.08 -14.01 -1.47
C VAL A 167 1.79 -15.35 -1.41
N ASN A 168 3.12 -15.32 -1.38
CA ASN A 168 3.95 -16.53 -1.40
C ASN A 168 4.22 -17.10 0.00
N LYS A 169 3.76 -16.39 1.07
CA LYS A 169 3.95 -16.79 2.46
C LYS A 169 5.43 -16.96 2.85
N GLU A 170 6.28 -16.01 2.42
CA GLU A 170 7.73 -16.14 2.52
C GLU A 170 8.29 -15.70 3.87
N ILE A 171 7.61 -14.78 4.60
CA ILE A 171 8.17 -14.10 5.78
C ILE A 171 7.30 -14.20 7.05
N LEU A 172 6.10 -14.78 6.95
CA LEU A 172 5.15 -14.96 8.04
C LEU A 172 4.52 -16.35 7.91
N THR A 173 3.79 -16.79 8.96
CA THR A 173 3.00 -18.02 8.87
C THR A 173 1.87 -17.90 7.86
N ASP A 174 1.35 -19.02 7.41
CA ASP A 174 0.22 -19.11 6.47
C ASP A 174 -1.01 -18.34 6.98
N GLU A 175 -1.28 -18.46 8.28
CA GLU A 175 -2.42 -17.81 8.94
C GLU A 175 -2.24 -16.30 8.96
N LEU A 176 -1.05 -15.79 9.28
CA LEU A 176 -0.76 -14.35 9.31
C LEU A 176 -0.73 -13.73 7.92
N CYS A 177 -0.21 -14.44 6.91
CA CYS A 177 -0.29 -14.00 5.52
C CYS A 177 -1.74 -13.95 5.03
N THR A 178 -2.56 -14.94 5.39
CA THR A 178 -3.99 -14.96 5.06
C THR A 178 -4.73 -13.81 5.75
N LEU A 179 -4.43 -13.53 7.01
CA LEU A 179 -4.99 -12.40 7.75
C LEU A 179 -4.61 -11.07 7.08
N ALA A 180 -3.33 -10.85 6.76
CA ALA A 180 -2.85 -9.64 6.09
C ALA A 180 -3.57 -9.44 4.75
N LEU A 181 -3.71 -10.50 3.96
CA LEU A 181 -4.40 -10.46 2.68
C LEU A 181 -5.89 -10.12 2.85
N ASN A 182 -6.57 -10.73 3.83
CA ASN A 182 -7.98 -10.44 4.12
C ASN A 182 -8.20 -8.99 4.58
N ILE A 183 -7.28 -8.44 5.37
CA ILE A 183 -7.31 -7.03 5.78
C ILE A 183 -7.16 -6.12 4.56
N LEU A 184 -6.26 -6.44 3.61
CA LEU A 184 -6.08 -5.70 2.37
C LEU A 184 -7.29 -5.79 1.43
N TYR A 185 -7.96 -6.96 1.34
CA TYR A 185 -9.21 -7.13 0.60
C TYR A 185 -10.38 -6.33 1.20
N ALA A 186 -10.33 -6.06 2.50
CA ALA A 186 -11.34 -5.26 3.18
C ALA A 186 -11.16 -3.74 3.04
N GLN A 187 -10.26 -3.29 2.16
CA GLN A 187 -10.05 -1.87 1.86
C GLN A 187 -11.35 -1.17 1.45
N ARG A 188 -11.63 0.00 2.06
CA ARG A 188 -12.87 0.75 1.82
C ARG A 188 -12.69 1.97 0.92
N ILE A 189 -11.46 2.37 0.64
CA ILE A 189 -11.15 3.51 -0.23
C ILE A 189 -10.87 2.98 -1.64
N ASN A 190 -11.89 3.03 -2.52
CA ASN A 190 -11.90 2.39 -3.84
C ASN A 190 -12.01 3.41 -4.97
N ASN A 191 -11.31 4.54 -4.87
CA ASN A 191 -11.42 5.67 -5.79
C ASN A 191 -10.19 5.90 -6.68
N GLN A 192 -9.30 4.91 -6.76
CA GLN A 192 -8.08 4.93 -7.58
C GLN A 192 -8.04 3.70 -8.52
N ILE A 193 -7.13 2.74 -8.35
CA ILE A 193 -6.90 1.62 -9.29
C ILE A 193 -8.20 0.88 -9.63
N ASN A 194 -8.99 0.48 -8.64
CA ASN A 194 -10.19 -0.32 -8.87
C ASN A 194 -11.47 0.49 -9.17
N LYS A 195 -11.38 1.82 -9.29
CA LYS A 195 -12.55 2.68 -9.55
C LYS A 195 -13.33 2.26 -10.81
N TYR A 196 -12.63 1.87 -11.88
CA TYR A 196 -13.22 1.46 -13.16
C TYR A 196 -13.03 -0.01 -13.50
N ILE A 197 -12.52 -0.80 -12.54
CA ILE A 197 -12.37 -2.25 -12.69
C ILE A 197 -13.44 -2.90 -11.82
N GLN A 198 -14.41 -3.55 -12.48
CA GLN A 198 -15.54 -4.18 -11.80
C GLN A 198 -15.34 -5.70 -11.74
N ASN A 199 -16.03 -6.35 -10.79
CA ASN A 199 -16.11 -7.80 -10.66
C ASN A 199 -14.78 -8.51 -10.35
N ILE A 200 -13.80 -7.81 -9.77
CA ILE A 200 -12.61 -8.43 -9.20
C ILE A 200 -12.45 -8.07 -7.72
N LYS A 201 -11.92 -9.02 -6.95
CA LYS A 201 -11.44 -8.74 -5.61
C LYS A 201 -10.05 -8.14 -5.70
N PHE A 202 -9.86 -6.98 -5.12
CA PHE A 202 -8.60 -6.26 -5.14
C PHE A 202 -8.11 -6.04 -3.71
N ALA A 203 -7.00 -6.70 -3.34
CA ALA A 203 -6.33 -6.49 -2.07
C ALA A 203 -5.33 -5.36 -2.22
N HIS A 204 -5.60 -4.19 -1.61
CA HIS A 204 -4.81 -3.00 -1.91
C HIS A 204 -4.71 -2.00 -0.76
N LYS A 205 -3.84 -1.01 -0.96
CA LYS A 205 -3.71 0.15 -0.09
C LYS A 205 -3.51 1.41 -0.91
N THR A 206 -4.37 2.39 -0.67
CA THR A 206 -4.29 3.73 -1.24
C THR A 206 -3.43 4.66 -0.40
N GLY A 207 -2.80 5.64 -1.04
CA GLY A 207 -2.13 6.77 -0.41
C GLY A 207 -2.52 8.08 -1.07
N SER A 208 -2.67 9.14 -0.28
CA SER A 208 -2.94 10.50 -0.79
C SER A 208 -2.32 11.53 0.13
N LEU A 209 -1.66 12.50 -0.47
CA LEU A 209 -1.18 13.76 0.12
C LEU A 209 -1.50 14.89 -0.85
N GLU A 210 -1.18 16.13 -0.47
CA GLU A 210 -1.21 17.24 -1.41
C GLU A 210 -0.29 16.93 -2.60
N HIS A 211 -0.79 17.13 -3.81
CA HIS A 211 -0.09 16.89 -5.08
C HIS A 211 0.44 15.45 -5.29
N LEU A 212 -0.09 14.46 -4.54
CA LEU A 212 0.33 13.06 -4.63
C LEU A 212 -0.85 12.10 -4.42
N ASN A 213 -0.97 11.13 -5.33
CA ASN A 213 -1.79 9.94 -5.13
C ASN A 213 -1.00 8.68 -5.49
N CYS A 214 -1.25 7.61 -4.78
CA CYS A 214 -0.71 6.29 -5.09
C CYS A 214 -1.68 5.20 -4.66
N ASP A 215 -1.62 4.07 -5.34
CA ASP A 215 -2.36 2.87 -5.00
C ASP A 215 -1.53 1.65 -5.40
N VAL A 216 -1.47 0.66 -4.53
CA VAL A 216 -0.68 -0.55 -4.72
C VAL A 216 -1.49 -1.75 -4.25
N GLY A 217 -1.50 -2.82 -5.02
CA GLY A 217 -2.26 -4.00 -4.63
C GLY A 217 -2.16 -5.15 -5.61
N ILE A 218 -2.93 -6.19 -5.29
CA ILE A 218 -2.98 -7.42 -6.07
C ILE A 218 -4.41 -7.85 -6.36
N PHE A 219 -4.58 -8.54 -7.47
CA PHE A 219 -5.79 -9.26 -7.81
C PHE A 219 -5.46 -10.61 -8.45
N GLU A 220 -6.44 -11.48 -8.48
CA GLU A 220 -6.32 -12.77 -9.14
C GLU A 220 -7.18 -12.81 -10.42
N LEU A 221 -6.58 -13.30 -11.50
CA LEU A 221 -7.25 -13.54 -12.77
C LEU A 221 -6.73 -14.86 -13.36
N ASN A 222 -7.63 -15.78 -13.70
CA ASN A 222 -7.29 -17.09 -14.28
C ASN A 222 -6.23 -17.85 -13.46
N LYS A 223 -6.40 -17.88 -12.12
CA LYS A 223 -5.48 -18.51 -11.15
C LYS A 223 -4.06 -17.91 -11.11
N GLN A 224 -3.84 -16.79 -11.79
CA GLN A 224 -2.60 -16.03 -11.74
C GLN A 224 -2.79 -14.80 -10.86
N LYS A 225 -1.79 -14.44 -10.07
CA LYS A 225 -1.83 -13.24 -9.20
C LYS A 225 -0.99 -12.13 -9.81
N TYR A 226 -1.59 -10.96 -9.92
CA TYR A 226 -0.98 -9.79 -10.53
C TYR A 226 -0.85 -8.67 -9.52
N PHE A 227 0.33 -8.09 -9.43
CA PHE A 227 0.57 -6.85 -8.72
C PHE A 227 0.40 -5.68 -9.68
N ILE A 228 -0.25 -4.64 -9.22
CA ILE A 228 -0.29 -3.33 -9.86
C ILE A 228 0.03 -2.26 -8.83
N GLY A 229 1.00 -1.41 -9.14
CA GLY A 229 1.36 -0.24 -8.36
C GLY A 229 1.44 0.97 -9.27
N ILE A 230 0.80 2.07 -8.86
CA ILE A 230 0.84 3.36 -9.57
C ILE A 230 1.05 4.45 -8.52
N SER A 231 2.03 5.33 -8.75
CA SER A 231 2.17 6.58 -8.00
C SER A 231 2.26 7.76 -8.95
N VAL A 232 1.54 8.81 -8.62
CA VAL A 232 1.50 10.08 -9.37
C VAL A 232 1.76 11.21 -8.38
N TYR A 233 2.75 12.05 -8.65
CA TYR A 233 3.18 13.12 -7.74
C TYR A 233 3.67 14.34 -8.49
N ASN A 234 3.82 15.46 -7.77
CA ASN A 234 4.05 16.79 -8.36
C ASN A 234 2.92 17.18 -9.33
N THR A 235 1.67 16.77 -8.99
CA THR A 235 0.50 17.07 -9.81
C THR A 235 0.15 18.56 -9.71
N PRO A 236 -0.40 19.19 -10.77
CA PRO A 236 -0.91 20.56 -10.69
C PRO A 236 -2.05 20.69 -9.68
N GLU A 237 -2.91 19.71 -9.62
CA GLU A 237 -4.08 19.67 -8.74
C GLU A 237 -3.66 19.32 -7.30
N LYS A 238 -4.10 20.13 -6.33
CA LYS A 238 -3.83 19.93 -4.90
C LYS A 238 -4.24 18.54 -4.40
N ASN A 239 -5.35 18.00 -4.92
CA ASN A 239 -5.86 16.68 -4.54
C ASN A 239 -5.21 15.51 -5.30
N GLY A 240 -4.18 15.78 -6.11
CA GLY A 240 -3.54 14.78 -6.96
C GLY A 240 -4.39 14.34 -8.16
N ASP A 241 -3.97 13.28 -8.87
CA ASP A 241 -4.68 12.74 -10.05
C ASP A 241 -5.18 11.30 -9.84
N ARG A 242 -6.21 11.15 -9.01
CA ARG A 242 -6.89 9.85 -8.81
C ARG A 242 -7.58 9.35 -10.07
N GLU A 243 -8.06 10.27 -10.88
CA GLU A 243 -8.77 9.96 -12.13
C GLU A 243 -7.81 9.40 -13.19
N GLY A 244 -6.61 9.98 -13.29
CA GLY A 244 -5.55 9.49 -14.15
C GLY A 244 -5.13 8.06 -13.75
N ILE A 245 -4.92 7.81 -12.45
CA ILE A 245 -4.65 6.47 -11.93
C ILE A 245 -5.77 5.50 -12.32
N ALA A 246 -7.03 5.86 -12.13
CA ALA A 246 -8.18 5.01 -12.41
C ALA A 246 -8.31 4.67 -13.90
N LYS A 247 -8.08 5.63 -14.80
CA LYS A 247 -8.12 5.43 -16.25
C LYS A 247 -6.95 4.56 -16.72
N LEU A 248 -5.75 4.84 -16.22
CA LEU A 248 -4.56 4.05 -16.54
C LEU A 248 -4.71 2.60 -16.09
N SER A 249 -5.19 2.36 -14.88
CA SER A 249 -5.38 1.02 -14.36
C SER A 249 -6.42 0.22 -15.15
N LYS A 250 -7.47 0.87 -15.68
CA LYS A 250 -8.42 0.22 -16.58
C LYS A 250 -7.76 -0.26 -17.88
N ILE A 251 -6.84 0.53 -18.45
CA ILE A 251 -6.09 0.14 -19.66
C ILE A 251 -5.17 -1.04 -19.32
N ILE A 252 -4.44 -0.95 -18.21
CA ILE A 252 -3.55 -2.02 -17.72
C ILE A 252 -4.33 -3.32 -17.47
N TYR A 253 -5.48 -3.24 -16.84
CA TYR A 253 -6.32 -4.42 -16.58
C TYR A 253 -6.75 -5.12 -17.87
N LYS A 254 -7.16 -4.37 -18.89
CA LYS A 254 -7.49 -4.94 -20.20
C LYS A 254 -6.29 -5.63 -20.83
N TYR A 255 -5.11 -5.03 -20.72
CA TYR A 255 -3.87 -5.63 -21.18
C TYR A 255 -3.59 -6.98 -20.49
N ILE A 256 -3.71 -7.03 -19.15
CA ILE A 256 -3.52 -8.27 -18.39
C ILE A 256 -4.55 -9.33 -18.79
N MET A 257 -5.81 -8.96 -19.01
CA MET A 257 -6.86 -9.88 -19.48
C MET A 257 -6.47 -10.54 -20.80
N GLU A 258 -5.98 -9.78 -21.77
CA GLU A 258 -5.55 -10.34 -23.07
C GLU A 258 -4.35 -11.25 -22.92
N GLN A 259 -3.33 -10.85 -22.13
CA GLN A 259 -2.17 -11.71 -21.87
C GLN A 259 -2.59 -13.03 -21.20
N SER A 260 -3.51 -12.98 -20.25
CA SER A 260 -3.97 -14.17 -19.52
C SER A 260 -4.73 -15.17 -20.41
N LEU A 261 -5.36 -14.71 -21.49
CA LEU A 261 -6.02 -15.57 -22.49
C LEU A 261 -5.02 -16.27 -23.43
N LEU A 262 -3.87 -15.65 -23.67
CA LEU A 262 -2.80 -16.23 -24.49
C LEU A 262 -2.05 -17.36 -23.77
N TYR A 263 -1.93 -17.28 -22.43
CA TYR A 263 -1.28 -18.33 -21.62
C TYR A 263 -2.13 -19.59 -21.43
N ASN A 264 -3.44 -19.53 -21.70
CA ASN A 264 -4.36 -20.65 -21.56
C ASN A 264 -4.62 -21.39 -22.90
N ARG A 265 -3.92 -21.04 -23.96
CA ARG A 265 -3.89 -21.73 -25.25
C ARG A 265 -2.61 -22.52 -25.41
#